data_3998cbecaca13ff7da1621b4dc5e67c7
#
_entry.id   3998cbecaca13ff7da1621b4dc5e67c7
#
_cell.length_a   1.000
_cell.length_b   1.000
_cell.length_c   1.000
_cell.angle_alpha   90.00
_cell.angle_beta   90.00
_cell.angle_gamma   90.00
#
_symmetry.space_group_name_H-M   'P 1'
#
loop_
_entity.id
_entity.type
_entity.pdbx_description
1 polymer ?
#
loop_
_entity_poly.entity_id
_entity_poly.type
_entity_poly.pdbx_seq_one_letter_code
_entity_poly.pdbx_strand_id
1 'polypeptide(L)'
;ERQAKILRSGGVIRQETRRYDEANKSTILMRVKEGAADYRYFPEPDLPLFEISDEWIEEMRTELPEFPKDRRARYVAELGLSDYDASQLTATKVTSDFFEAAVALGGDAKQVSNWLQGEVAQFMNAEGKTLEEIQLTPENLVEMIAIIEDGTISSKIAKKVFVHLAKNGGGAREYVEKAGLVQISDPEVLIPIIHQVFADNEAAVADFKSGKRNADKAFTGFLMKATKGQANPQVALKLLSQELAKLKEE
;
A
#
# COMPACT_ATOMS: atom_id res chain seq x y z
N GLU A 1 4.86 28.69 35.95
CA GLU A 1 5.89 29.51 36.63
C GLU A 1 5.79 29.43 38.16
N ARG A 2 4.62 29.64 38.80
CA ARG A 2 4.43 29.62 40.24
C ARG A 2 4.95 28.34 40.89
N GLN A 3 4.52 27.15 40.41
CA GLN A 3 4.94 25.86 40.95
C GLN A 3 6.46 25.66 40.81
N ALA A 4 7.02 26.01 39.66
CA ALA A 4 8.46 25.92 39.44
C ALA A 4 9.23 26.82 40.41
N LYS A 5 8.71 28.03 40.73
CA LYS A 5 9.30 28.93 41.71
C LYS A 5 9.30 28.35 43.13
N ILE A 6 8.17 27.75 43.54
CA ILE A 6 8.06 27.08 44.85
C ILE A 6 9.06 25.92 44.96
N LEU A 7 9.15 25.06 43.95
CA LEU A 7 10.07 23.92 43.96
C LEU A 7 11.54 24.36 43.98
N ARG A 8 11.90 25.41 43.21
CA ARG A 8 13.26 25.96 43.21
C ARG A 8 13.65 26.58 44.54
N SER A 9 12.68 27.09 45.29
CA SER A 9 12.92 27.62 46.65
C SER A 9 12.86 26.52 47.76
N GLY A 10 12.82 25.25 47.39
CA GLY A 10 12.72 24.13 48.34
C GLY A 10 11.33 23.95 48.98
N GLY A 11 10.31 24.62 48.49
CA GLY A 11 8.94 24.50 48.99
C GLY A 11 8.23 23.26 48.43
N VAL A 12 7.11 22.90 49.05
CA VAL A 12 6.26 21.75 48.67
C VAL A 12 5.00 22.28 47.99
N ILE A 13 4.64 21.63 46.87
CA ILE A 13 3.38 21.91 46.18
C ILE A 13 2.28 21.12 46.83
N ARG A 14 1.26 21.80 47.32
CA ARG A 14 0.04 21.18 47.84
C ARG A 14 -0.98 21.02 46.71
N GLN A 15 -1.78 19.97 46.81
CA GLN A 15 -2.90 19.79 45.89
C GLN A 15 -4.00 20.80 46.24
N GLU A 16 -4.27 21.69 45.27
CA GLU A 16 -5.17 22.82 45.46
C GLU A 16 -5.90 23.18 44.17
N THR A 17 -7.11 23.71 44.29
CA THR A 17 -7.83 24.32 43.18
C THR A 17 -7.52 25.81 43.15
N ARG A 18 -7.16 26.33 41.99
CA ARG A 18 -6.88 27.75 41.80
C ARG A 18 -7.67 28.29 40.59
N ARG A 19 -8.08 29.53 40.65
CA ARG A 19 -8.67 30.27 39.54
C ARG A 19 -7.60 31.13 38.90
N TYR A 20 -7.59 31.22 37.59
CA TYR A 20 -6.75 32.20 36.90
C TYR A 20 -7.35 33.60 36.97
N ASP A 21 -6.54 34.61 37.26
CA ASP A 21 -6.86 36.01 37.28
C ASP A 21 -6.19 36.67 36.08
N GLU A 22 -7.00 37.02 35.08
CA GLU A 22 -6.49 37.61 33.83
C GLU A 22 -5.92 39.02 34.04
N ALA A 23 -6.49 39.80 34.96
CA ALA A 23 -6.02 41.15 35.21
C ALA A 23 -4.62 41.22 35.81
N ASN A 24 -4.35 40.32 36.75
CA ASN A 24 -3.05 40.21 37.41
C ASN A 24 -2.14 39.12 36.81
N LYS A 25 -2.58 38.43 35.75
CA LYS A 25 -1.88 37.28 35.12
C LYS A 25 -1.34 36.28 36.15
N SER A 26 -2.13 35.98 37.16
CA SER A 26 -1.76 35.14 38.30
C SER A 26 -2.85 34.16 38.66
N THR A 27 -2.56 33.24 39.59
CA THR A 27 -3.55 32.28 40.04
C THR A 27 -3.92 32.55 41.49
N ILE A 28 -5.22 32.60 41.81
CA ILE A 28 -5.75 32.78 43.15
C ILE A 28 -6.16 31.45 43.71
N LEU A 29 -5.73 31.16 44.96
CA LEU A 29 -6.13 29.94 45.69
C LEU A 29 -7.63 29.95 45.96
N MET A 30 -8.33 28.91 45.54
CA MET A 30 -9.77 28.74 45.80
C MET A 30 -10.02 27.72 46.92
N ARG A 31 -9.31 26.59 46.86
CA ARG A 31 -9.50 25.51 47.83
C ARG A 31 -8.22 24.64 47.90
N VAL A 32 -7.82 24.28 49.10
CA VAL A 32 -6.80 23.23 49.32
C VAL A 32 -7.52 21.87 49.40
N LYS A 33 -6.98 20.88 48.68
CA LYS A 33 -7.51 19.51 48.72
C LYS A 33 -6.71 18.69 49.75
N GLU A 34 -7.40 18.27 50.78
CA GLU A 34 -6.79 17.51 51.89
C GLU A 34 -6.93 16.00 51.63
N GLY A 35 -6.08 15.45 50.78
CA GLY A 35 -5.91 14.00 50.60
C GLY A 35 -7.11 13.23 50.04
N ALA A 36 -7.01 11.89 50.02
CA ALA A 36 -8.04 10.99 49.48
C ALA A 36 -9.35 11.01 50.30
N ALA A 37 -9.28 11.36 51.57
CA ALA A 37 -10.47 11.44 52.46
C ALA A 37 -11.48 12.53 52.01
N ASP A 38 -11.03 13.58 51.32
CA ASP A 38 -11.94 14.66 50.82
C ASP A 38 -12.84 14.17 49.67
N TYR A 39 -12.45 13.12 48.97
CA TYR A 39 -13.21 12.50 47.87
C TYR A 39 -14.14 11.39 48.33
N ARG A 40 -14.10 11.01 49.61
CA ARG A 40 -14.92 9.93 50.17
C ARG A 40 -14.79 8.60 49.39
N TYR A 41 -13.57 8.23 49.00
CA TYR A 41 -13.31 6.92 48.38
C TYR A 41 -13.60 5.83 49.40
N PHE A 42 -14.68 5.10 49.21
CA PHE A 42 -15.04 3.88 49.92
C PHE A 42 -15.58 2.87 48.90
N PRO A 43 -15.47 1.57 49.19
CA PRO A 43 -16.03 0.56 48.30
C PRO A 43 -17.53 0.78 48.12
N GLU A 44 -17.98 0.69 46.85
CA GLU A 44 -19.39 0.76 46.53
C GLU A 44 -20.11 -0.46 47.12
N PRO A 45 -21.12 -0.29 47.98
CA PRO A 45 -21.75 -1.43 48.69
C PRO A 45 -22.47 -2.39 47.72
N ASP A 46 -22.88 -1.91 46.56
CA ASP A 46 -23.59 -2.71 45.55
C ASP A 46 -22.64 -3.48 44.62
N LEU A 47 -21.32 -3.24 44.69
CA LEU A 47 -20.32 -3.93 43.89
C LEU A 47 -19.57 -4.96 44.77
N PRO A 48 -19.73 -6.27 44.51
CA PRO A 48 -18.95 -7.28 45.20
C PRO A 48 -17.46 -7.17 44.86
N LEU A 49 -16.62 -7.63 45.78
CA LEU A 49 -15.19 -7.75 45.53
C LEU A 49 -14.94 -8.79 44.43
N PHE A 50 -14.31 -8.36 43.36
CA PHE A 50 -13.82 -9.26 42.32
C PHE A 50 -12.36 -9.62 42.59
N GLU A 51 -12.10 -10.88 42.79
CA GLU A 51 -10.74 -11.43 42.89
C GLU A 51 -10.32 -11.90 41.50
N ILE A 52 -9.37 -11.17 40.90
CA ILE A 52 -8.77 -11.55 39.62
C ILE A 52 -7.51 -12.34 39.95
N SER A 53 -7.50 -13.64 39.62
CA SER A 53 -6.34 -14.49 39.90
C SER A 53 -5.21 -14.24 38.88
N ASP A 54 -3.97 -14.53 39.29
CA ASP A 54 -2.81 -14.43 38.42
C ASP A 54 -2.93 -15.40 37.24
N GLU A 55 -3.55 -16.58 37.46
CA GLU A 55 -3.80 -17.55 36.38
C GLU A 55 -4.72 -16.98 35.31
N TRP A 56 -5.79 -16.28 35.71
CA TRP A 56 -6.70 -15.64 34.76
C TRP A 56 -6.02 -14.52 33.99
N ILE A 57 -5.14 -13.74 34.63
CA ILE A 57 -4.35 -12.71 33.96
C ILE A 57 -3.42 -13.34 32.93
N GLU A 58 -2.75 -14.45 33.23
CA GLU A 58 -1.86 -15.14 32.31
C GLU A 58 -2.62 -15.79 31.14
N GLU A 59 -3.78 -16.36 31.38
CA GLU A 59 -4.68 -16.86 30.33
C GLU A 59 -5.04 -15.75 29.36
N MET A 60 -5.50 -14.60 29.87
CA MET A 60 -5.80 -13.44 29.02
C MET A 60 -4.60 -12.92 28.25
N ARG A 61 -3.39 -12.95 28.83
CA ARG A 61 -2.15 -12.56 28.13
C ARG A 61 -1.85 -13.44 26.93
N THR A 62 -2.11 -14.75 27.03
CA THR A 62 -1.87 -15.68 25.92
C THR A 62 -2.86 -15.49 24.77
N GLU A 63 -4.05 -14.96 25.04
CA GLU A 63 -5.09 -14.68 24.06
C GLU A 63 -4.96 -13.30 23.40
N LEU A 64 -4.10 -12.43 23.95
CA LEU A 64 -3.91 -11.10 23.37
C LEU A 64 -3.28 -11.21 21.96
N PRO A 65 -3.89 -10.56 20.95
CA PRO A 65 -3.29 -10.47 19.64
C PRO A 65 -2.04 -9.60 19.68
N GLU A 66 -1.15 -9.80 18.71
CA GLU A 66 0.00 -8.92 18.52
C GLU A 66 -0.43 -7.46 18.37
N PHE A 67 0.16 -6.57 19.15
CA PHE A 67 -0.17 -5.15 19.09
C PHE A 67 0.39 -4.48 17.83
N PRO A 68 -0.28 -3.44 17.30
CA PRO A 68 0.17 -2.74 16.09
C PRO A 68 1.62 -2.23 16.17
N LYS A 69 2.07 -1.82 17.37
CA LYS A 69 3.46 -1.39 17.59
C LYS A 69 4.47 -2.51 17.37
N ASP A 70 4.16 -3.70 17.89
CA ASP A 70 5.06 -4.86 17.82
C ASP A 70 5.03 -5.43 16.39
N ARG A 71 3.85 -5.51 15.78
CA ARG A 71 3.66 -5.87 14.37
C ARG A 71 4.45 -4.94 13.43
N ARG A 72 4.40 -3.62 13.65
CA ARG A 72 5.19 -2.65 12.89
C ARG A 72 6.69 -2.90 13.03
N ALA A 73 7.18 -3.12 14.26
CA ALA A 73 8.58 -3.43 14.50
C ALA A 73 9.02 -4.72 13.79
N ARG A 74 8.18 -5.75 13.79
CA ARG A 74 8.40 -7.01 13.09
C ARG A 74 8.46 -6.82 11.58
N TYR A 75 7.55 -6.05 10.98
CA TYR A 75 7.57 -5.76 9.54
C TYR A 75 8.85 -5.07 9.09
N VAL A 76 9.38 -4.17 9.90
CA VAL A 76 10.67 -3.52 9.61
C VAL A 76 11.83 -4.51 9.77
N ALA A 77 11.87 -5.27 10.87
CA ALA A 77 13.00 -6.13 11.21
C ALA A 77 13.07 -7.40 10.33
N GLU A 78 11.93 -8.04 10.06
CA GLU A 78 11.89 -9.35 9.40
C GLU A 78 11.55 -9.26 7.91
N LEU A 79 10.70 -8.30 7.51
CA LEU A 79 10.26 -8.16 6.12
C LEU A 79 11.00 -7.05 5.36
N GLY A 80 11.89 -6.31 6.02
CA GLY A 80 12.71 -5.26 5.41
C GLY A 80 11.92 -4.06 4.89
N LEU A 81 10.70 -3.85 5.41
CA LEU A 81 9.89 -2.69 5.04
C LEU A 81 10.42 -1.40 5.68
N SER A 82 10.16 -0.26 5.05
CA SER A 82 10.40 1.02 5.69
C SER A 82 9.46 1.20 6.89
N ASP A 83 9.88 1.99 7.89
CA ASP A 83 9.05 2.32 9.03
C ASP A 83 7.75 3.02 8.61
N TYR A 84 7.79 3.81 7.54
CA TYR A 84 6.62 4.42 6.94
C TYR A 84 5.65 3.37 6.39
N ASP A 85 6.13 2.45 5.52
CA ASP A 85 5.29 1.38 4.96
C ASP A 85 4.67 0.52 6.06
N ALA A 86 5.47 0.10 7.04
CA ALA A 86 5.01 -0.67 8.17
C ALA A 86 3.93 0.06 8.98
N SER A 87 4.07 1.39 9.17
CA SER A 87 3.07 2.20 9.87
C SER A 87 1.74 2.28 9.11
N GLN A 88 1.78 2.38 7.77
CA GLN A 88 0.57 2.41 6.94
C GLN A 88 -0.15 1.06 6.97
N LEU A 89 0.59 -0.04 6.83
CA LEU A 89 0.05 -1.39 6.84
C LEU A 89 -0.54 -1.80 8.20
N THR A 90 -0.03 -1.23 9.30
CA THR A 90 -0.52 -1.52 10.66
C THR A 90 -1.54 -0.51 11.18
N ALA A 91 -2.00 0.42 10.33
CA ALA A 91 -3.00 1.42 10.70
C ALA A 91 -4.36 0.80 11.05
N THR A 92 -4.73 -0.30 10.42
CA THR A 92 -5.92 -1.07 10.74
C THR A 92 -5.60 -2.57 10.81
N LYS A 93 -6.35 -3.30 11.63
CA LYS A 93 -6.22 -4.76 11.73
C LYS A 93 -6.50 -5.45 10.38
N VAL A 94 -7.53 -5.00 9.67
CA VAL A 94 -7.94 -5.56 8.37
C VAL A 94 -6.80 -5.47 7.34
N THR A 95 -6.15 -4.32 7.25
CA THR A 95 -5.02 -4.12 6.32
C THR A 95 -3.82 -4.99 6.72
N SER A 96 -3.53 -5.07 8.03
CA SER A 96 -2.43 -5.92 8.52
C SER A 96 -2.69 -7.39 8.22
N ASP A 97 -3.88 -7.88 8.53
CA ASP A 97 -4.24 -9.29 8.35
C ASP A 97 -4.24 -9.67 6.85
N PHE A 98 -4.74 -8.79 5.98
CA PHE A 98 -4.66 -8.97 4.53
C PHE A 98 -3.21 -9.04 4.04
N PHE A 99 -2.37 -8.11 4.50
CA PHE A 99 -0.96 -8.06 4.14
C PHE A 99 -0.23 -9.34 4.57
N GLU A 100 -0.42 -9.77 5.82
CA GLU A 100 0.20 -10.99 6.35
C GLU A 100 -0.28 -12.24 5.62
N ALA A 101 -1.57 -12.33 5.30
CA ALA A 101 -2.10 -13.44 4.51
C ALA A 101 -1.45 -13.49 3.12
N ALA A 102 -1.28 -12.34 2.45
CA ALA A 102 -0.63 -12.28 1.16
C ALA A 102 0.86 -12.69 1.23
N VAL A 103 1.58 -12.25 2.26
CA VAL A 103 2.99 -12.66 2.48
C VAL A 103 3.09 -14.14 2.81
N ALA A 104 2.18 -14.69 3.62
CA ALA A 104 2.13 -16.12 3.96
C ALA A 104 1.87 -17.01 2.72
N LEU A 105 1.18 -16.49 1.70
CA LEU A 105 0.98 -17.14 0.40
C LEU A 105 2.19 -17.04 -0.53
N GLY A 106 3.28 -16.44 -0.07
CA GLY A 106 4.54 -16.29 -0.82
C GLY A 106 4.64 -14.99 -1.61
N GLY A 107 3.76 -14.03 -1.38
CA GLY A 107 3.87 -12.70 -1.97
C GLY A 107 5.08 -11.93 -1.44
N ASP A 108 5.82 -11.26 -2.34
CA ASP A 108 6.90 -10.36 -1.93
C ASP A 108 6.36 -9.20 -1.09
N ALA A 109 6.88 -9.07 0.13
CA ALA A 109 6.37 -8.11 1.12
C ALA A 109 6.38 -6.66 0.60
N LYS A 110 7.42 -6.28 -0.15
CA LYS A 110 7.52 -4.93 -0.69
C LYS A 110 6.52 -4.67 -1.82
N GLN A 111 6.32 -5.66 -2.68
CA GLN A 111 5.35 -5.56 -3.77
C GLN A 111 3.92 -5.53 -3.26
N VAL A 112 3.57 -6.44 -2.33
CA VAL A 112 2.25 -6.44 -1.68
C VAL A 112 1.99 -5.10 -0.99
N SER A 113 2.99 -4.58 -0.25
CA SER A 113 2.91 -3.26 0.38
C SER A 113 2.65 -2.14 -0.63
N ASN A 114 3.39 -2.13 -1.75
CA ASN A 114 3.23 -1.12 -2.80
C ASN A 114 1.82 -1.17 -3.42
N TRP A 115 1.28 -2.36 -3.69
CA TRP A 115 -0.08 -2.52 -4.22
C TRP A 115 -1.14 -2.04 -3.23
N LEU A 116 -1.04 -2.41 -1.96
CA LEU A 116 -2.00 -2.01 -0.93
C LEU A 116 -2.00 -0.50 -0.72
N GLN A 117 -0.84 0.14 -0.66
CA GLN A 117 -0.72 1.58 -0.46
C GLN A 117 -0.96 2.41 -1.72
N GLY A 118 -0.80 1.81 -2.90
CA GLY A 118 -1.01 2.44 -4.20
C GLY A 118 -2.40 2.20 -4.75
N GLU A 119 -2.51 1.26 -5.68
CA GLU A 119 -3.72 1.01 -6.48
C GLU A 119 -4.92 0.59 -5.64
N VAL A 120 -4.71 -0.22 -4.58
CA VAL A 120 -5.80 -0.66 -3.70
C VAL A 120 -6.36 0.53 -2.92
N ALA A 121 -5.49 1.32 -2.29
CA ALA A 121 -5.92 2.51 -1.55
C ALA A 121 -6.60 3.54 -2.48
N GLN A 122 -6.06 3.76 -3.68
CA GLN A 122 -6.66 4.64 -4.68
C GLN A 122 -8.06 4.16 -5.08
N PHE A 123 -8.23 2.86 -5.33
CA PHE A 123 -9.49 2.28 -5.73
C PHE A 123 -10.54 2.39 -4.60
N MET A 124 -10.16 2.04 -3.37
CA MET A 124 -11.03 2.17 -2.20
C MET A 124 -11.52 3.60 -2.01
N ASN A 125 -10.60 4.57 -2.11
CA ASN A 125 -10.95 5.99 -1.99
C ASN A 125 -11.88 6.47 -3.11
N ALA A 126 -11.66 6.02 -4.34
CA ALA A 126 -12.48 6.41 -5.49
C ALA A 126 -13.90 5.82 -5.44
N GLU A 127 -14.05 4.57 -4.97
CA GLU A 127 -15.34 3.88 -4.86
C GLU A 127 -16.03 4.14 -3.50
N GLY A 128 -15.35 4.78 -2.53
CA GLY A 128 -15.84 4.99 -1.18
C GLY A 128 -16.04 3.69 -0.39
N LYS A 129 -15.18 2.69 -0.63
CA LYS A 129 -15.27 1.35 -0.06
C LYS A 129 -14.10 1.05 0.86
N THR A 130 -14.31 0.11 1.78
CA THR A 130 -13.26 -0.49 2.61
C THR A 130 -12.65 -1.71 1.91
N LEU A 131 -11.56 -2.23 2.46
CA LEU A 131 -10.90 -3.44 1.93
C LEU A 131 -11.80 -4.68 2.00
N GLU A 132 -12.68 -4.74 3.00
CA GLU A 132 -13.66 -5.85 3.20
C GLU A 132 -14.84 -5.78 2.23
N GLU A 133 -15.12 -4.61 1.66
CA GLU A 133 -16.24 -4.39 0.73
C GLU A 133 -15.87 -4.59 -0.74
N ILE A 134 -14.59 -4.74 -1.05
CA ILE A 134 -14.12 -5.08 -2.39
C ILE A 134 -13.92 -6.60 -2.51
N GLN A 135 -13.91 -7.12 -3.75
CA GLN A 135 -13.78 -8.56 -4.00
C GLN A 135 -12.32 -9.03 -4.12
N LEU A 136 -11.37 -8.16 -3.76
CA LEU A 136 -9.95 -8.49 -3.78
C LEU A 136 -9.61 -9.41 -2.60
N THR A 137 -8.96 -10.55 -2.88
CA THR A 137 -8.43 -11.44 -1.85
C THR A 137 -6.91 -11.47 -1.85
N PRO A 138 -6.26 -11.88 -0.75
CA PRO A 138 -4.80 -12.04 -0.72
C PRO A 138 -4.29 -12.96 -1.83
N GLU A 139 -5.00 -14.07 -2.10
CA GLU A 139 -4.64 -15.06 -3.11
C GLU A 139 -4.58 -14.45 -4.50
N ASN A 140 -5.65 -13.73 -4.91
CA ASN A 140 -5.70 -13.17 -6.25
C ASN A 140 -4.78 -11.95 -6.42
N LEU A 141 -4.45 -11.22 -5.35
CA LEU A 141 -3.40 -10.20 -5.38
C LEU A 141 -2.01 -10.83 -5.59
N VAL A 142 -1.69 -11.89 -4.86
CA VAL A 142 -0.41 -12.60 -4.99
C VAL A 142 -0.28 -13.25 -6.37
N GLU A 143 -1.34 -13.90 -6.86
CA GLU A 143 -1.36 -14.45 -8.22
C GLU A 143 -1.12 -13.36 -9.27
N MET A 144 -1.75 -12.18 -9.12
CA MET A 144 -1.57 -11.06 -10.03
C MET A 144 -0.12 -10.55 -9.99
N ILE A 145 0.50 -10.42 -8.82
CA ILE A 145 1.90 -10.03 -8.69
C ILE A 145 2.81 -11.05 -9.38
N ALA A 146 2.57 -12.34 -9.19
CA ALA A 146 3.35 -13.41 -9.82
C ALA A 146 3.31 -13.35 -11.36
N ILE A 147 2.14 -13.09 -11.96
CA ILE A 147 2.04 -12.98 -13.43
C ILE A 147 2.58 -11.65 -14.00
N ILE A 148 2.86 -10.66 -13.16
CA ILE A 148 3.63 -9.48 -13.53
C ILE A 148 5.12 -9.83 -13.53
N GLU A 149 5.60 -10.54 -12.50
CA GLU A 149 7.01 -10.91 -12.34
C GLU A 149 7.47 -11.91 -13.42
N ASP A 150 6.64 -12.89 -13.77
CA ASP A 150 6.94 -13.85 -14.84
C ASP A 150 6.81 -13.24 -16.25
N GLY A 151 6.35 -11.96 -16.35
CA GLY A 151 6.23 -11.23 -17.62
C GLY A 151 5.00 -11.64 -18.43
N THR A 152 4.07 -12.40 -17.89
CA THR A 152 2.79 -12.75 -18.55
C THR A 152 1.98 -11.50 -18.87
N ILE A 153 2.00 -10.50 -17.97
CA ILE A 153 1.36 -9.20 -18.19
C ILE A 153 2.30 -8.04 -17.85
N SER A 154 2.09 -6.89 -18.51
CA SER A 154 2.79 -5.66 -18.14
C SER A 154 2.12 -4.97 -16.94
N SER A 155 2.87 -4.11 -16.22
CA SER A 155 2.34 -3.31 -15.11
C SER A 155 1.13 -2.45 -15.52
N LYS A 156 1.04 -2.03 -16.79
CA LYS A 156 -0.12 -1.29 -17.31
C LYS A 156 -1.36 -2.19 -17.43
N ILE A 157 -1.18 -3.42 -17.87
CA ILE A 157 -2.25 -4.43 -17.95
C ILE A 157 -2.67 -4.83 -16.55
N ALA A 158 -1.72 -5.01 -15.62
CA ALA A 158 -1.99 -5.35 -14.23
C ALA A 158 -2.98 -4.41 -13.54
N LYS A 159 -2.91 -3.10 -13.83
CA LYS A 159 -3.90 -2.14 -13.29
C LYS A 159 -5.33 -2.43 -13.76
N LYS A 160 -5.51 -2.91 -14.99
CA LYS A 160 -6.84 -3.31 -15.50
C LYS A 160 -7.30 -4.63 -14.86
N VAL A 161 -6.38 -5.58 -14.71
CA VAL A 161 -6.64 -6.85 -14.02
C VAL A 161 -7.04 -6.59 -12.58
N PHE A 162 -6.29 -5.76 -11.86
CA PHE A 162 -6.61 -5.34 -10.50
C PHE A 162 -8.04 -4.77 -10.36
N VAL A 163 -8.43 -3.84 -11.24
CA VAL A 163 -9.78 -3.26 -11.19
C VAL A 163 -10.85 -4.33 -11.38
N HIS A 164 -10.59 -5.31 -12.25
CA HIS A 164 -11.51 -6.45 -12.42
C HIS A 164 -11.59 -7.29 -11.15
N LEU A 165 -10.45 -7.67 -10.57
CA LEU A 165 -10.40 -8.47 -9.33
C LEU A 165 -11.07 -7.75 -8.15
N ALA A 166 -10.82 -6.45 -8.01
CA ALA A 166 -11.41 -5.65 -6.94
C ALA A 166 -12.95 -5.53 -7.04
N LYS A 167 -13.50 -5.57 -8.26
CA LYS A 167 -14.95 -5.49 -8.50
C LYS A 167 -15.66 -6.84 -8.52
N ASN A 168 -15.02 -7.86 -9.08
CA ASN A 168 -15.69 -9.12 -9.43
C ASN A 168 -15.08 -10.34 -8.72
N GLY A 169 -13.89 -10.21 -8.15
CA GLY A 169 -13.12 -11.35 -7.64
C GLY A 169 -12.59 -12.25 -8.76
N GLY A 170 -12.28 -13.48 -8.41
CA GLY A 170 -11.82 -14.51 -9.33
C GLY A 170 -10.31 -14.60 -9.49
N GLY A 171 -9.81 -15.56 -10.29
CA GLY A 171 -8.38 -15.75 -10.54
C GLY A 171 -7.82 -14.72 -11.52
N ALA A 172 -6.62 -14.19 -11.20
CA ALA A 172 -5.95 -13.21 -12.06
C ALA A 172 -5.55 -13.84 -13.40
N ARG A 173 -4.98 -15.04 -13.38
CA ARG A 173 -4.55 -15.77 -14.58
C ARG A 173 -5.73 -16.14 -15.47
N GLU A 174 -6.80 -16.64 -14.88
CA GLU A 174 -8.04 -16.98 -15.60
C GLU A 174 -8.62 -15.76 -16.33
N TYR A 175 -8.67 -14.61 -15.65
CA TYR A 175 -9.16 -13.39 -16.28
C TYR A 175 -8.26 -12.92 -17.41
N VAL A 176 -6.92 -12.95 -17.21
CA VAL A 176 -5.95 -12.55 -18.23
C VAL A 176 -6.07 -13.40 -19.49
N GLU A 177 -6.24 -14.71 -19.36
CA GLU A 177 -6.42 -15.64 -20.47
C GLU A 177 -7.74 -15.39 -21.20
N LYS A 178 -8.86 -15.33 -20.47
CA LYS A 178 -10.20 -15.07 -21.04
C LYS A 178 -10.30 -13.71 -21.76
N ALA A 179 -9.64 -12.71 -21.21
CA ALA A 179 -9.67 -11.35 -21.78
C ALA A 179 -8.59 -11.14 -22.87
N GLY A 180 -7.77 -12.18 -23.15
CA GLY A 180 -6.70 -12.10 -24.14
C GLY A 180 -5.68 -11.02 -23.80
N LEU A 181 -5.31 -10.85 -22.52
CA LEU A 181 -4.41 -9.80 -22.04
C LEU A 181 -2.96 -10.27 -21.87
N VAL A 182 -2.64 -11.47 -22.29
CA VAL A 182 -1.29 -12.03 -22.24
C VAL A 182 -0.34 -11.15 -23.06
N GLN A 183 0.83 -10.89 -22.51
CA GLN A 183 1.85 -10.07 -23.17
C GLN A 183 2.50 -10.83 -24.33
N ILE A 184 2.59 -10.19 -25.49
CA ILE A 184 3.22 -10.76 -26.68
C ILE A 184 4.73 -10.52 -26.60
N SER A 185 5.49 -11.59 -26.36
CA SER A 185 6.96 -11.55 -26.31
C SER A 185 7.61 -12.38 -27.44
N ASP A 186 6.81 -13.13 -28.21
CA ASP A 186 7.30 -13.98 -29.27
C ASP A 186 7.72 -13.15 -30.49
N PRO A 187 9.01 -13.23 -30.93
CA PRO A 187 9.47 -12.55 -32.14
C PRO A 187 8.71 -12.96 -33.40
N GLU A 188 8.30 -14.25 -33.50
CA GLU A 188 7.58 -14.75 -34.68
C GLU A 188 6.20 -14.08 -34.84
N VAL A 189 5.59 -13.66 -33.73
CA VAL A 189 4.33 -12.92 -33.71
C VAL A 189 4.56 -11.40 -33.90
N LEU A 190 5.61 -10.85 -33.27
CA LEU A 190 5.85 -9.41 -33.28
C LEU A 190 6.42 -8.91 -34.60
N ILE A 191 7.31 -9.66 -35.28
CA ILE A 191 7.94 -9.23 -36.52
C ILE A 191 6.91 -8.95 -37.64
N PRO A 192 5.93 -9.84 -37.90
CA PRO A 192 4.87 -9.55 -38.88
C PRO A 192 4.06 -8.29 -38.53
N ILE A 193 3.78 -8.04 -37.23
CA ILE A 193 3.07 -6.84 -36.80
C ILE A 193 3.93 -5.60 -37.02
N ILE A 194 5.25 -5.67 -36.78
CA ILE A 194 6.19 -4.56 -37.06
C ILE A 194 6.20 -4.23 -38.56
N HIS A 195 6.26 -5.24 -39.42
CA HIS A 195 6.22 -5.03 -40.87
C HIS A 195 4.88 -4.40 -41.32
N GLN A 196 3.75 -4.83 -40.73
CA GLN A 196 2.45 -4.21 -40.98
C GLN A 196 2.43 -2.73 -40.53
N VAL A 197 3.01 -2.45 -39.35
CA VAL A 197 3.15 -1.05 -38.86
C VAL A 197 3.98 -0.20 -39.81
N PHE A 198 5.02 -0.74 -40.43
CA PHE A 198 5.80 -0.03 -41.44
C PHE A 198 4.97 0.25 -42.72
N ALA A 199 4.22 -0.75 -43.17
CA ALA A 199 3.35 -0.62 -44.34
C ALA A 199 2.23 0.40 -44.12
N ASP A 200 1.61 0.40 -42.94
CA ASP A 200 0.54 1.32 -42.58
C ASP A 200 1.01 2.77 -42.34
N ASN A 201 2.33 3.00 -42.20
CA ASN A 201 2.90 4.28 -41.83
C ASN A 201 4.07 4.68 -42.77
N GLU A 202 3.86 4.61 -44.11
CA GLU A 202 4.88 4.89 -45.12
C GLU A 202 5.55 6.26 -44.97
N ALA A 203 4.79 7.29 -44.58
CA ALA A 203 5.32 8.62 -44.33
C ALA A 203 6.35 8.64 -43.19
N ALA A 204 6.09 7.88 -42.11
CA ALA A 204 7.02 7.76 -40.99
C ALA A 204 8.28 6.96 -41.37
N VAL A 205 8.15 5.97 -42.26
CA VAL A 205 9.28 5.23 -42.82
C VAL A 205 10.14 6.15 -43.68
N ALA A 206 9.56 7.01 -44.55
CA ALA A 206 10.27 8.00 -45.33
C ALA A 206 10.99 9.02 -44.44
N ASP A 207 10.34 9.52 -43.39
CA ASP A 207 10.94 10.40 -42.38
C ASP A 207 12.14 9.75 -41.69
N PHE A 208 12.04 8.45 -41.37
CA PHE A 208 13.12 7.69 -40.76
C PHE A 208 14.31 7.49 -41.74
N LYS A 209 14.04 7.10 -42.99
CA LYS A 209 15.06 6.93 -44.05
C LYS A 209 15.76 8.26 -44.33
N SER A 210 15.07 9.39 -44.23
CA SER A 210 15.67 10.74 -44.41
C SER A 210 16.52 11.20 -43.21
N GLY A 211 16.59 10.42 -42.11
CA GLY A 211 17.38 10.75 -40.94
C GLY A 211 16.73 11.77 -40.00
N LYS A 212 15.41 11.98 -40.06
CA LYS A 212 14.69 12.90 -39.20
C LYS A 212 14.76 12.49 -37.74
N ARG A 213 15.11 13.44 -36.88
CA ARG A 213 15.34 13.20 -35.45
C ARG A 213 14.09 12.66 -34.77
N ASN A 214 14.23 11.59 -33.99
CA ASN A 214 13.16 10.89 -33.23
C ASN A 214 12.08 10.19 -34.11
N ALA A 215 12.31 9.98 -35.42
CA ALA A 215 11.38 9.23 -36.25
C ALA A 215 11.23 7.75 -35.76
N ASP A 216 12.29 7.19 -35.19
CA ASP A 216 12.34 5.88 -34.58
C ASP A 216 11.36 5.71 -33.40
N LYS A 217 11.19 6.75 -32.58
CA LYS A 217 10.31 6.71 -31.40
C LYS A 217 8.82 6.62 -31.76
N ALA A 218 8.43 7.14 -32.94
CA ALA A 218 7.06 7.09 -33.40
C ALA A 218 6.60 5.64 -33.60
N PHE A 219 7.48 4.77 -34.12
CA PHE A 219 7.17 3.36 -34.38
C PHE A 219 6.87 2.56 -33.10
N THR A 220 7.51 2.90 -31.99
CA THR A 220 7.15 2.29 -30.69
C THR A 220 5.69 2.58 -30.35
N GLY A 221 5.23 3.82 -30.57
CA GLY A 221 3.82 4.19 -30.32
C GLY A 221 2.86 3.45 -31.26
N PHE A 222 3.21 3.34 -32.53
CA PHE A 222 2.40 2.61 -33.54
C PHE A 222 2.31 1.11 -33.21
N LEU A 223 3.44 0.48 -32.87
CA LEU A 223 3.47 -0.93 -32.49
C LEU A 223 2.65 -1.20 -31.21
N MET A 224 2.79 -0.34 -30.20
CA MET A 224 1.99 -0.45 -28.99
C MET A 224 0.49 -0.25 -29.26
N LYS A 225 0.13 0.60 -30.22
CA LYS A 225 -1.26 0.78 -30.65
C LYS A 225 -1.78 -0.44 -31.40
N ALA A 226 -0.99 -0.97 -32.36
CA ALA A 226 -1.35 -2.16 -33.14
C ALA A 226 -1.54 -3.41 -32.25
N THR A 227 -0.69 -3.56 -31.25
CA THR A 227 -0.78 -4.67 -30.27
C THR A 227 -1.72 -4.39 -29.08
N LYS A 228 -2.47 -3.28 -29.10
CA LYS A 228 -3.34 -2.83 -27.98
C LYS A 228 -2.63 -2.75 -26.62
N GLY A 229 -1.32 -2.51 -26.63
CA GLY A 229 -0.46 -2.43 -25.44
C GLY A 229 0.01 -3.79 -24.91
N GLN A 230 -0.17 -4.87 -25.68
CA GLN A 230 0.22 -6.22 -25.29
C GLN A 230 1.68 -6.56 -25.67
N ALA A 231 2.31 -5.86 -26.59
CA ALA A 231 3.70 -6.11 -26.90
C ALA A 231 4.60 -5.88 -25.67
N ASN A 232 5.51 -6.83 -25.41
CA ASN A 232 6.54 -6.65 -24.39
C ASN A 232 7.43 -5.47 -24.78
N PRO A 233 7.50 -4.39 -23.99
CA PRO A 233 8.21 -3.18 -24.39
C PRO A 233 9.71 -3.42 -24.69
N GLN A 234 10.37 -4.28 -23.92
CA GLN A 234 11.79 -4.56 -24.10
C GLN A 234 12.04 -5.37 -25.37
N VAL A 235 11.25 -6.42 -25.59
CA VAL A 235 11.36 -7.27 -26.80
C VAL A 235 10.97 -6.45 -28.02
N ALA A 236 9.87 -5.70 -27.93
CA ALA A 236 9.36 -4.84 -29.00
C ALA A 236 10.38 -3.79 -29.44
N LEU A 237 11.02 -3.09 -28.49
CA LEU A 237 12.07 -2.10 -28.79
C LEU A 237 13.28 -2.74 -29.46
N LYS A 238 13.71 -3.91 -28.97
CA LYS A 238 14.84 -4.64 -29.56
C LYS A 238 14.55 -5.08 -31.00
N LEU A 239 13.41 -5.72 -31.24
CA LEU A 239 13.00 -6.15 -32.58
C LEU A 239 12.77 -4.98 -33.50
N LEU A 240 12.09 -3.92 -33.02
CA LEU A 240 11.86 -2.70 -33.81
C LEU A 240 13.18 -2.07 -34.24
N SER A 241 14.17 -1.98 -33.34
CA SER A 241 15.50 -1.46 -33.67
C SER A 241 16.21 -2.31 -34.75
N GLN A 242 16.08 -3.63 -34.68
CA GLN A 242 16.64 -4.55 -35.67
C GLN A 242 15.96 -4.40 -37.04
N GLU A 243 14.64 -4.34 -37.07
CA GLU A 243 13.89 -4.22 -38.32
C GLU A 243 14.07 -2.82 -38.96
N LEU A 244 14.16 -1.75 -38.16
CA LEU A 244 14.48 -0.40 -38.61
C LEU A 244 15.91 -0.29 -39.20
N ALA A 245 16.86 -1.05 -38.65
CA ALA A 245 18.23 -1.09 -39.21
C ALA A 245 18.23 -1.69 -40.61
N LYS A 246 17.47 -2.78 -40.85
CA LYS A 246 17.33 -3.39 -42.18
C LYS A 246 16.75 -2.42 -43.22
N LEU A 247 15.76 -1.60 -42.81
CA LEU A 247 15.17 -0.58 -43.70
C LEU A 247 16.13 0.52 -44.14
N LYS A 248 17.28 0.71 -43.45
CA LYS A 248 18.31 1.68 -43.86
C LYS A 248 19.29 1.11 -44.89
N GLU A 249 19.39 -0.22 -44.95
CA GLU A 249 20.28 -0.92 -45.87
C GLU A 249 19.62 -1.18 -47.23
N GLU A 250 18.30 -1.08 -47.29
CA GLU A 250 17.49 -1.08 -48.53
C GLU A 250 17.30 0.32 -49.11
#